data_415f3e4d9655268de786bef68df7f822
#
_entry.id   415f3e4d9655268de786bef68df7f822
#
_cell.length_a   1.000
_cell.length_b   1.000
_cell.length_c   1.000
_cell.angle_alpha   90.00
_cell.angle_beta   90.00
_cell.angle_gamma   90.00
#
_symmetry.space_group_name_H-M   'P 1'
#
loop_
_entity.id
_entity.type
_entity.pdbx_description
1 polymer ?
#
loop_
_entity_poly.entity_id
_entity_poly.type
_entity_poly.pdbx_seq_one_letter_code
_entity_poly.pdbx_strand_id
1 'polypeptide(L)'
;GQKLPSENTLSAQYQVSRQTVRKALAILQNEGYMNAEHGRGTFCSEMMRHAHPSKNIAVVTTYLSDYIFPRVIQGIDDVLTGAGYSIVLKNTKNSRTREAECLQEILSKDIDGVIIEPSKSQIFCRHMNLYEQLEISHIPYVLIQGCFPQMKDKPHVLLDDFQGGYMITKYLADHGHKNIVGVFKADDMQGQNRHKGYVRALQEAEILYDPDKVVWFHTEDRKIHPYEAIREMAGKTLRGRMDAVVCYNDQTAQLVIRALQEEGLRIPEDVSVTGYD
;
A
#
# COMPACT_ATOMS: atom_id res chain seq x y z
N GLY A 1 -11.02 4.54 -28.87
CA GLY A 1 -10.57 3.44 -29.72
C GLY A 1 -10.42 3.84 -31.19
N GLN A 2 -9.59 3.12 -31.95
CA GLN A 2 -9.39 3.38 -33.37
C GLN A 2 -10.68 3.05 -34.15
N LYS A 3 -11.07 3.93 -35.12
CA LYS A 3 -12.22 3.69 -35.99
C LYS A 3 -11.90 2.58 -36.98
N LEU A 4 -12.81 1.59 -37.08
CA LEU A 4 -12.70 0.51 -38.04
C LEU A 4 -13.08 0.98 -39.48
N PRO A 5 -12.46 0.38 -40.53
CA PRO A 5 -12.89 0.58 -41.89
C PRO A 5 -14.34 0.15 -42.08
N SER A 6 -14.99 0.68 -43.11
CA SER A 6 -16.39 0.31 -43.42
C SER A 6 -16.52 -1.16 -43.80
N GLU A 7 -17.72 -1.75 -43.64
CA GLU A 7 -18.02 -3.13 -44.07
C GLU A 7 -17.64 -3.36 -45.55
N ASN A 8 -17.82 -2.35 -46.42
CA ASN A 8 -17.43 -2.42 -47.82
C ASN A 8 -15.92 -2.49 -48.00
N THR A 9 -15.20 -1.67 -47.24
CA THR A 9 -13.74 -1.66 -47.27
C THR A 9 -13.15 -2.96 -46.78
N LEU A 10 -13.69 -3.50 -45.65
CA LEU A 10 -13.27 -4.81 -45.10
C LEU A 10 -13.61 -5.96 -46.07
N SER A 11 -14.80 -5.93 -46.69
CA SER A 11 -15.20 -6.93 -47.72
C SER A 11 -14.23 -6.96 -48.88
N ALA A 12 -13.81 -5.79 -49.38
CA ALA A 12 -12.87 -5.69 -50.49
C ALA A 12 -11.44 -6.11 -50.04
N GLN A 13 -11.01 -5.69 -48.85
CA GLN A 13 -9.67 -5.97 -48.32
C GLN A 13 -9.46 -7.46 -48.08
N TYR A 14 -10.46 -8.16 -47.52
CA TYR A 14 -10.35 -9.58 -47.16
C TYR A 14 -10.97 -10.51 -48.20
N GLN A 15 -11.49 -9.98 -49.32
CA GLN A 15 -12.11 -10.73 -50.41
C GLN A 15 -13.24 -11.68 -49.95
N VAL A 16 -14.05 -11.25 -49.00
CA VAL A 16 -15.18 -11.99 -48.44
C VAL A 16 -16.47 -11.23 -48.61
N SER A 17 -17.62 -11.95 -48.51
CA SER A 17 -18.91 -11.30 -48.62
C SER A 17 -19.16 -10.29 -47.50
N ARG A 18 -19.94 -9.23 -47.77
CA ARG A 18 -20.37 -8.29 -46.71
C ARG A 18 -21.10 -8.99 -45.56
N GLN A 19 -21.83 -10.07 -45.86
CA GLN A 19 -22.53 -10.85 -44.84
C GLN A 19 -21.53 -11.58 -43.91
N THR A 20 -20.41 -12.05 -44.45
CA THR A 20 -19.30 -12.64 -43.66
C THR A 20 -18.65 -11.60 -42.75
N VAL A 21 -18.36 -10.41 -43.31
CA VAL A 21 -17.84 -9.29 -42.53
C VAL A 21 -18.79 -8.92 -41.38
N ARG A 22 -20.10 -8.79 -41.71
CA ARG A 22 -21.11 -8.42 -40.71
C ARG A 22 -21.25 -9.45 -39.59
N LYS A 23 -21.19 -10.76 -39.90
CA LYS A 23 -21.17 -11.83 -38.88
C LYS A 23 -19.93 -11.76 -38.00
N ALA A 24 -18.75 -11.56 -38.60
CA ALA A 24 -17.51 -11.43 -37.84
C ALA A 24 -17.51 -10.19 -36.90
N LEU A 25 -18.00 -9.04 -37.41
CA LEU A 25 -18.15 -7.84 -36.62
C LEU A 25 -19.16 -8.02 -35.47
N ALA A 26 -20.28 -8.74 -35.72
CA ALA A 26 -21.26 -9.05 -34.67
C ALA A 26 -20.68 -9.94 -33.56
N ILE A 27 -19.85 -10.93 -33.90
CA ILE A 27 -19.13 -11.78 -32.92
C ILE A 27 -18.20 -10.92 -32.10
N LEU A 28 -17.32 -10.13 -32.71
CA LEU A 28 -16.38 -9.26 -32.07
C LEU A 28 -17.05 -8.19 -31.16
N GLN A 29 -18.25 -7.73 -31.60
CA GLN A 29 -19.04 -6.80 -30.78
C GLN A 29 -19.65 -7.50 -29.56
N ASN A 30 -20.19 -8.73 -29.72
CA ASN A 30 -20.70 -9.51 -28.59
C ASN A 30 -19.61 -9.94 -27.60
N GLU A 31 -18.40 -10.16 -28.11
CA GLU A 31 -17.23 -10.46 -27.28
C GLU A 31 -16.58 -9.21 -26.67
N GLY A 32 -17.13 -8.01 -26.92
CA GLY A 32 -16.68 -6.76 -26.32
C GLY A 32 -15.46 -6.11 -27.00
N TYR A 33 -14.97 -6.66 -28.12
CA TYR A 33 -13.82 -6.11 -28.85
C TYR A 33 -14.13 -4.82 -29.62
N MET A 34 -15.41 -4.51 -29.81
CA MET A 34 -15.85 -3.36 -30.61
C MET A 34 -17.11 -2.73 -30.04
N ASN A 35 -17.21 -1.41 -30.23
CA ASN A 35 -18.42 -0.62 -29.95
C ASN A 35 -18.94 0.02 -31.23
N ALA A 36 -20.23 -0.18 -31.54
CA ALA A 36 -20.88 0.52 -32.64
C ALA A 36 -21.58 1.78 -32.14
N GLU A 37 -21.19 2.94 -32.65
CA GLU A 37 -21.83 4.21 -32.37
C GLU A 37 -22.74 4.60 -33.55
N HIS A 38 -24.03 4.76 -33.27
CA HIS A 38 -25.00 5.07 -34.31
C HIS A 38 -24.63 6.38 -35.04
N GLY A 39 -24.51 6.34 -36.36
CA GLY A 39 -24.12 7.49 -37.17
C GLY A 39 -22.63 7.85 -37.20
N ARG A 40 -21.80 7.29 -36.32
CA ARG A 40 -20.36 7.60 -36.23
C ARG A 40 -19.47 6.46 -36.75
N GLY A 41 -19.93 5.23 -36.66
CA GLY A 41 -19.22 4.04 -37.13
C GLY A 41 -18.92 3.03 -36.03
N THR A 42 -18.09 2.05 -36.37
CA THR A 42 -17.62 1.02 -35.44
C THR A 42 -16.18 1.37 -34.99
N PHE A 43 -15.94 1.27 -33.72
CA PHE A 43 -14.64 1.59 -33.09
C PHE A 43 -14.12 0.36 -32.32
N CYS A 44 -12.80 0.17 -32.32
CA CYS A 44 -12.18 -0.80 -31.43
C CYS A 44 -12.51 -0.42 -29.98
N SER A 45 -13.00 -1.40 -29.22
CA SER A 45 -13.17 -1.23 -27.78
C SER A 45 -11.81 -1.00 -27.12
N GLU A 46 -11.78 -0.22 -26.06
CA GLU A 46 -10.57 -0.10 -25.22
C GLU A 46 -10.24 -1.42 -24.51
N MET A 47 -11.20 -2.34 -24.42
CA MET A 47 -11.00 -3.72 -23.95
C MET A 47 -10.02 -4.56 -24.79
N MET A 48 -9.64 -4.12 -26.00
CA MET A 48 -8.65 -4.85 -26.83
C MET A 48 -7.23 -4.89 -26.25
N ARG A 49 -6.96 -4.22 -25.13
CA ARG A 49 -5.63 -4.22 -24.53
C ARG A 49 -5.11 -5.60 -24.12
N HIS A 50 -5.99 -6.61 -23.99
CA HIS A 50 -5.63 -7.93 -23.45
C HIS A 50 -5.93 -9.12 -24.36
N ALA A 51 -5.93 -8.95 -25.68
CA ALA A 51 -6.07 -10.08 -26.63
C ALA A 51 -4.94 -11.12 -26.47
N HIS A 52 -3.79 -10.72 -25.95
CA HIS A 52 -2.71 -11.59 -25.49
C HIS A 52 -2.21 -11.09 -24.14
N PRO A 53 -2.06 -11.97 -23.12
CA PRO A 53 -1.50 -11.56 -21.84
C PRO A 53 -0.08 -11.00 -22.06
N SER A 54 0.17 -9.80 -21.53
CA SER A 54 1.47 -9.12 -21.61
C SER A 54 2.54 -9.83 -20.78
N LYS A 55 2.10 -10.68 -19.86
CA LYS A 55 2.93 -11.32 -18.84
C LYS A 55 3.65 -10.33 -17.93
N ASN A 56 3.11 -9.11 -17.78
CA ASN A 56 3.62 -8.09 -16.89
C ASN A 56 2.67 -7.84 -15.74
N ILE A 57 3.19 -7.91 -14.52
CA ILE A 57 2.48 -7.50 -13.30
C ILE A 57 3.15 -6.25 -12.74
N ALA A 58 2.37 -5.19 -12.51
CA ALA A 58 2.88 -4.01 -11.86
C ALA A 58 2.93 -4.24 -10.33
N VAL A 59 4.08 -3.98 -9.73
CA VAL A 59 4.28 -4.00 -8.27
C VAL A 59 4.57 -2.57 -7.83
N VAL A 60 3.61 -1.98 -7.14
CA VAL A 60 3.65 -0.57 -6.69
C VAL A 60 3.83 -0.57 -5.19
N THR A 61 4.97 -0.06 -4.72
CA THR A 61 5.30 -0.01 -3.29
C THR A 61 5.57 1.41 -2.83
N THR A 62 5.43 1.65 -1.53
CA THR A 62 5.74 2.96 -0.95
C THR A 62 7.24 3.20 -0.86
N TYR A 63 8.03 2.14 -0.66
CA TYR A 63 9.50 2.18 -0.64
C TYR A 63 10.07 0.94 -1.35
N LEU A 64 11.31 1.03 -1.86
CA LEU A 64 11.99 -0.10 -2.51
C LEU A 64 13.11 -0.68 -1.66
N SER A 65 13.86 0.19 -0.99
CA SER A 65 15.08 -0.16 -0.25
C SER A 65 14.91 -0.17 1.26
N ASP A 66 13.74 0.22 1.77
CA ASP A 66 13.46 0.16 3.20
C ASP A 66 13.24 -1.31 3.60
N TYR A 67 13.83 -1.72 4.64
CA TYR A 67 14.30 -3.03 5.07
C TYR A 67 13.38 -4.25 4.89
N ILE A 68 12.05 -4.13 4.94
CA ILE A 68 11.14 -5.26 4.66
C ILE A 68 10.83 -5.43 3.16
N PHE A 69 10.84 -4.32 2.40
CA PHE A 69 10.41 -4.34 1.00
C PHE A 69 11.25 -5.22 0.08
N PRO A 70 12.59 -5.29 0.21
CA PRO A 70 13.39 -6.22 -0.60
C PRO A 70 12.91 -7.68 -0.47
N ARG A 71 12.56 -8.13 0.73
CA ARG A 71 12.04 -9.50 0.96
C ARG A 71 10.63 -9.69 0.41
N VAL A 72 9.76 -8.69 0.58
CA VAL A 72 8.40 -8.72 0.02
C VAL A 72 8.45 -8.77 -1.51
N ILE A 73 9.27 -7.91 -2.14
CA ILE A 73 9.46 -7.88 -3.58
C ILE A 73 10.04 -9.21 -4.07
N GLN A 74 11.02 -9.77 -3.38
CA GLN A 74 11.60 -11.07 -3.73
C GLN A 74 10.57 -12.19 -3.66
N GLY A 75 9.75 -12.26 -2.61
CA GLY A 75 8.68 -13.25 -2.51
C GLY A 75 7.65 -13.13 -3.63
N ILE A 76 7.33 -11.90 -4.05
CA ILE A 76 6.46 -11.65 -5.20
C ILE A 76 7.15 -12.12 -6.49
N ASP A 77 8.44 -11.79 -6.68
CA ASP A 77 9.21 -12.15 -7.87
C ASP A 77 9.34 -13.67 -8.03
N ASP A 78 9.66 -14.37 -6.95
CA ASP A 78 9.79 -15.85 -6.97
C ASP A 78 8.51 -16.52 -7.49
N VAL A 79 7.34 -16.05 -7.06
CA VAL A 79 6.03 -16.58 -7.49
C VAL A 79 5.72 -16.19 -8.94
N LEU A 80 5.88 -14.93 -9.27
CA LEU A 80 5.52 -14.40 -10.59
C LEU A 80 6.44 -14.95 -11.69
N THR A 81 7.76 -14.97 -11.46
CA THR A 81 8.73 -15.53 -12.38
C THR A 81 8.48 -17.03 -12.60
N GLY A 82 8.18 -17.79 -11.53
CA GLY A 82 7.80 -19.20 -11.63
C GLY A 82 6.53 -19.44 -12.45
N ALA A 83 5.61 -18.47 -12.50
CA ALA A 83 4.40 -18.48 -13.33
C ALA A 83 4.60 -17.87 -14.74
N GLY A 84 5.81 -17.44 -15.09
CA GLY A 84 6.14 -16.86 -16.39
C GLY A 84 5.70 -15.40 -16.54
N TYR A 85 5.57 -14.65 -15.45
CA TYR A 85 5.32 -13.22 -15.44
C TYR A 85 6.59 -12.43 -15.14
N SER A 86 6.64 -11.20 -15.63
CA SER A 86 7.67 -10.21 -15.30
C SER A 86 7.12 -9.14 -14.38
N ILE A 87 7.97 -8.57 -13.51
CA ILE A 87 7.60 -7.48 -12.62
C ILE A 87 7.90 -6.11 -13.26
N VAL A 88 6.92 -5.21 -13.22
CA VAL A 88 7.11 -3.78 -13.49
C VAL A 88 7.05 -3.03 -12.16
N LEU A 89 8.23 -2.73 -11.62
CA LEU A 89 8.34 -2.13 -10.28
C LEU A 89 8.14 -0.61 -10.31
N LYS A 90 7.30 -0.10 -9.39
CA LYS A 90 6.98 1.33 -9.22
C LYS A 90 7.13 1.74 -7.75
N ASN A 91 7.63 2.97 -7.53
CA ASN A 91 7.84 3.52 -6.20
C ASN A 91 7.08 4.83 -6.00
N THR A 92 6.12 4.83 -5.09
CA THR A 92 5.32 6.02 -4.77
C THR A 92 5.98 6.95 -3.75
N LYS A 93 7.00 6.49 -3.02
CA LYS A 93 7.58 7.20 -1.85
C LYS A 93 6.52 7.64 -0.84
N ASN A 94 5.48 6.82 -0.69
CA ASN A 94 4.29 7.09 0.12
C ASN A 94 3.58 8.42 -0.22
N SER A 95 3.59 8.80 -1.49
CA SER A 95 2.93 10.00 -2.02
C SER A 95 1.71 9.64 -2.84
N ARG A 96 0.54 10.14 -2.45
CA ARG A 96 -0.72 9.94 -3.18
C ARG A 96 -0.69 10.47 -4.61
N THR A 97 0.02 11.56 -4.85
CA THR A 97 0.20 12.11 -6.20
C THR A 97 0.98 11.13 -7.08
N ARG A 98 2.10 10.59 -6.55
CA ARG A 98 2.88 9.59 -7.28
C ARG A 98 2.14 8.27 -7.47
N GLU A 99 1.31 7.88 -6.52
CA GLU A 99 0.45 6.72 -6.68
C GLU A 99 -0.52 6.91 -7.84
N ALA A 100 -1.18 8.07 -7.92
CA ALA A 100 -2.05 8.41 -9.04
C ALA A 100 -1.30 8.40 -10.40
N GLU A 101 -0.09 8.98 -10.45
CA GLU A 101 0.77 8.94 -11.62
C GLU A 101 1.13 7.49 -12.03
N CYS A 102 1.50 6.65 -11.06
CA CYS A 102 1.78 5.23 -11.31
C CYS A 102 0.56 4.50 -11.87
N LEU A 103 -0.63 4.72 -11.31
CA LEU A 103 -1.87 4.10 -11.80
C LEU A 103 -2.23 4.58 -13.22
N GLN A 104 -2.06 5.86 -13.53
CA GLN A 104 -2.26 6.39 -14.90
C GLN A 104 -1.29 5.75 -15.90
N GLU A 105 -0.02 5.59 -15.54
CA GLU A 105 0.93 4.88 -16.39
C GLU A 105 0.55 3.41 -16.59
N ILE A 106 0.12 2.71 -15.53
CA ILE A 106 -0.34 1.31 -15.60
C ILE A 106 -1.53 1.20 -16.56
N LEU A 107 -2.52 2.07 -16.44
CA LEU A 107 -3.67 2.13 -17.34
C LEU A 107 -3.29 2.42 -18.80
N SER A 108 -2.13 3.01 -19.06
CA SER A 108 -1.63 3.30 -20.40
C SER A 108 -0.74 2.21 -21.00
N LYS A 109 -0.33 1.21 -20.22
CA LYS A 109 0.59 0.13 -20.62
C LYS A 109 -0.13 -1.22 -20.65
N ASP A 110 0.50 -2.21 -21.29
CA ASP A 110 0.02 -3.59 -21.28
C ASP A 110 0.46 -4.24 -19.95
N ILE A 111 -0.43 -4.21 -18.97
CA ILE A 111 -0.25 -4.79 -17.62
C ILE A 111 -1.43 -5.73 -17.35
N ASP A 112 -1.14 -6.95 -16.93
CA ASP A 112 -2.14 -7.99 -16.68
C ASP A 112 -2.72 -7.94 -15.26
N GLY A 113 -2.04 -7.29 -14.32
CA GLY A 113 -2.50 -7.15 -12.94
C GLY A 113 -1.60 -6.22 -12.11
N VAL A 114 -2.09 -5.83 -10.94
CA VAL A 114 -1.40 -4.89 -10.06
C VAL A 114 -1.34 -5.43 -8.62
N ILE A 115 -0.15 -5.43 -8.04
CA ILE A 115 0.05 -5.59 -6.61
C ILE A 115 0.44 -4.21 -6.08
N ILE A 116 -0.34 -3.64 -5.17
CA ILE A 116 -0.14 -2.27 -4.75
C ILE A 116 -0.22 -2.08 -3.23
N GLU A 117 0.78 -1.40 -2.68
CA GLU A 117 0.73 -0.83 -1.36
C GLU A 117 0.19 0.60 -1.46
N PRO A 118 -1.00 0.89 -0.90
CA PRO A 118 -1.62 2.21 -1.01
C PRO A 118 -0.88 3.24 -0.16
N SER A 119 -0.59 4.39 -0.77
CA SER A 119 0.11 5.50 -0.11
C SER A 119 -0.78 6.22 0.88
N LYS A 120 -0.28 6.44 2.10
CA LYS A 120 -1.02 7.12 3.18
C LYS A 120 -2.41 6.49 3.40
N SER A 121 -2.41 5.17 3.57
CA SER A 121 -3.59 4.31 3.58
C SER A 121 -4.64 4.65 4.64
N GLN A 122 -4.29 5.41 5.68
CA GLN A 122 -5.24 5.89 6.69
C GLN A 122 -6.09 7.07 6.20
N ILE A 123 -5.65 7.78 5.15
CA ILE A 123 -6.33 8.96 4.63
C ILE A 123 -7.20 8.57 3.43
N PHE A 124 -8.35 9.23 3.28
CA PHE A 124 -9.25 9.02 2.15
C PHE A 124 -8.53 9.09 0.80
N CYS A 125 -8.69 8.07 -0.04
CA CYS A 125 -8.15 8.03 -1.37
C CYS A 125 -8.82 9.09 -2.26
N ARG A 126 -8.04 9.99 -2.84
CA ARG A 126 -8.57 11.06 -3.73
C ARG A 126 -8.67 10.63 -5.19
N HIS A 127 -8.01 9.54 -5.56
CA HIS A 127 -7.94 9.05 -6.93
C HIS A 127 -8.63 7.67 -7.09
N MET A 128 -9.76 7.51 -6.37
CA MET A 128 -10.59 6.29 -6.49
C MET A 128 -10.99 5.98 -7.92
N ASN A 129 -11.25 7.01 -8.72
CA ASN A 129 -11.56 6.87 -10.14
C ASN A 129 -10.48 6.09 -10.94
N LEU A 130 -9.22 6.11 -10.52
CA LEU A 130 -8.17 5.33 -11.18
C LEU A 130 -8.27 3.83 -10.84
N TYR A 131 -8.65 3.49 -9.61
CA TYR A 131 -8.95 2.10 -9.23
C TYR A 131 -10.21 1.60 -9.94
N GLU A 132 -11.25 2.42 -10.06
CA GLU A 132 -12.44 2.11 -10.84
C GLU A 132 -12.09 1.90 -12.33
N GLN A 133 -11.16 2.68 -12.88
CA GLN A 133 -10.67 2.48 -14.25
C GLN A 133 -9.89 1.16 -14.41
N LEU A 134 -9.13 0.71 -13.42
CA LEU A 134 -8.54 -0.64 -13.44
C LEU A 134 -9.62 -1.71 -13.54
N GLU A 135 -10.69 -1.60 -12.75
CA GLU A 135 -11.83 -2.54 -12.78
C GLU A 135 -12.55 -2.52 -14.14
N ILE A 136 -12.83 -1.33 -14.68
CA ILE A 136 -13.44 -1.16 -16.01
C ILE A 136 -12.55 -1.73 -17.12
N SER A 137 -11.24 -1.59 -16.98
CA SER A 137 -10.24 -2.13 -17.91
C SER A 137 -9.93 -3.61 -17.68
N HIS A 138 -10.62 -4.27 -16.74
CA HIS A 138 -10.41 -5.66 -16.34
C HIS A 138 -8.95 -5.96 -15.92
N ILE A 139 -8.27 -4.99 -15.30
CA ILE A 139 -6.96 -5.17 -14.71
C ILE A 139 -7.18 -5.52 -13.22
N PRO A 140 -7.02 -6.77 -12.81
CA PRO A 140 -7.17 -7.16 -11.42
C PRO A 140 -6.08 -6.51 -10.57
N TYR A 141 -6.43 -6.18 -9.33
CA TYR A 141 -5.45 -5.69 -8.38
C TYR A 141 -5.65 -6.27 -6.98
N VAL A 142 -4.57 -6.33 -6.22
CA VAL A 142 -4.58 -6.70 -4.81
C VAL A 142 -3.82 -5.65 -4.00
N LEU A 143 -4.41 -5.23 -2.88
CA LEU A 143 -3.78 -4.32 -1.94
C LEU A 143 -2.89 -5.13 -0.99
N ILE A 144 -1.70 -4.61 -0.69
CA ILE A 144 -0.80 -5.23 0.28
C ILE A 144 -0.42 -4.23 1.37
N GLN A 145 -0.11 -4.72 2.57
CA GLN A 145 0.35 -3.95 3.74
C GLN A 145 -0.64 -2.91 4.27
N GLY A 146 -1.50 -2.36 3.46
CA GLY A 146 -2.49 -1.36 3.83
C GLY A 146 -3.73 -1.41 2.94
N CYS A 147 -4.80 -0.76 3.39
CA CYS A 147 -6.05 -0.65 2.66
C CYS A 147 -6.69 0.70 2.94
N PHE A 148 -7.16 1.39 1.91
CA PHE A 148 -7.93 2.61 2.13
C PHE A 148 -9.27 2.31 2.80
N PRO A 149 -9.80 3.22 3.65
CA PRO A 149 -11.11 3.03 4.29
C PRO A 149 -12.26 2.73 3.32
N GLN A 150 -12.18 3.25 2.07
CA GLN A 150 -13.18 3.05 1.02
C GLN A 150 -13.07 1.70 0.30
N MET A 151 -11.98 0.96 0.50
CA MET A 151 -11.63 -0.25 -0.28
C MET A 151 -11.55 -1.52 0.55
N LYS A 152 -12.19 -1.55 1.71
CA LYS A 152 -12.15 -2.69 2.66
C LYS A 152 -12.73 -3.98 2.09
N ASP A 153 -13.59 -3.88 1.09
CA ASP A 153 -14.21 -4.98 0.34
C ASP A 153 -13.35 -5.50 -0.82
N LYS A 154 -12.27 -4.79 -1.16
CA LYS A 154 -11.39 -5.17 -2.26
C LYS A 154 -10.37 -6.23 -1.82
N PRO A 155 -9.85 -7.06 -2.75
CA PRO A 155 -8.82 -8.05 -2.42
C PRO A 155 -7.61 -7.41 -1.75
N HIS A 156 -7.21 -7.93 -0.59
CA HIS A 156 -6.06 -7.43 0.14
C HIS A 156 -5.35 -8.51 0.97
N VAL A 157 -4.06 -8.29 1.20
CA VAL A 157 -3.21 -9.10 2.10
C VAL A 157 -2.59 -8.14 3.12
N LEU A 158 -3.00 -8.28 4.36
CA LEU A 158 -2.60 -7.40 5.47
C LEU A 158 -1.97 -8.21 6.60
N LEU A 159 -1.09 -7.57 7.36
CA LEU A 159 -0.68 -8.06 8.67
C LEU A 159 -1.76 -7.71 9.72
N ASP A 160 -1.82 -8.49 10.78
CA ASP A 160 -2.63 -8.13 11.94
C ASP A 160 -1.86 -7.14 12.83
N ASP A 161 -1.80 -5.90 12.35
CA ASP A 161 -1.10 -4.80 13.02
C ASP A 161 -1.69 -4.47 14.39
N PHE A 162 -3.01 -4.71 14.58
CA PHE A 162 -3.64 -4.55 15.89
C PHE A 162 -3.07 -5.56 16.87
N GLN A 163 -3.08 -6.84 16.48
CA GLN A 163 -2.56 -7.91 17.32
C GLN A 163 -1.06 -7.73 17.59
N GLY A 164 -0.29 -7.29 16.61
CA GLY A 164 1.14 -7.01 16.79
C GLY A 164 1.40 -5.90 17.81
N GLY A 165 0.71 -4.76 17.69
CA GLY A 165 0.80 -3.66 18.66
C GLY A 165 0.33 -4.08 20.06
N TYR A 166 -0.73 -4.89 20.14
CA TYR A 166 -1.22 -5.43 21.39
C TYR A 166 -0.19 -6.36 22.05
N MET A 167 0.33 -7.35 21.33
CA MET A 167 1.24 -8.36 21.88
C MET A 167 2.52 -7.73 22.45
N ILE A 168 3.14 -6.82 21.72
CA ILE A 168 4.40 -6.21 22.17
C ILE A 168 4.20 -5.30 23.38
N THR A 169 3.08 -4.56 23.42
CA THR A 169 2.76 -3.69 24.56
C THR A 169 2.40 -4.52 25.79
N LYS A 170 1.61 -5.57 25.58
CA LYS A 170 1.26 -6.51 26.66
C LYS A 170 2.51 -7.17 27.24
N TYR A 171 3.45 -7.58 26.40
CA TYR A 171 4.73 -8.13 26.83
C TYR A 171 5.46 -7.18 27.79
N LEU A 172 5.56 -5.91 27.46
CA LEU A 172 6.18 -4.91 28.33
C LEU A 172 5.41 -4.75 29.65
N ALA A 173 4.08 -4.65 29.61
CA ALA A 173 3.26 -4.53 30.80
C ALA A 173 3.37 -5.76 31.73
N ASP A 174 3.37 -6.97 31.17
CA ASP A 174 3.55 -8.24 31.91
C ASP A 174 4.95 -8.34 32.57
N HIS A 175 5.94 -7.62 32.03
CA HIS A 175 7.29 -7.52 32.62
C HIS A 175 7.45 -6.33 33.58
N GLY A 176 6.36 -5.70 33.99
CA GLY A 176 6.32 -4.70 35.05
C GLY A 176 6.49 -3.25 34.59
N HIS A 177 6.60 -3.00 33.27
CA HIS A 177 6.64 -1.65 32.76
C HIS A 177 5.27 -0.96 32.92
N LYS A 178 5.29 0.28 33.44
CA LYS A 178 4.07 1.05 33.74
C LYS A 178 4.05 2.43 33.06
N ASN A 179 5.21 2.89 32.61
CA ASN A 179 5.36 4.19 31.95
C ASN A 179 5.80 3.99 30.51
N ILE A 180 4.91 3.38 29.72
CA ILE A 180 5.16 2.98 28.35
C ILE A 180 4.80 4.12 27.39
N VAL A 181 5.79 4.61 26.65
CA VAL A 181 5.62 5.62 25.60
C VAL A 181 5.35 4.93 24.28
N GLY A 182 4.46 5.47 23.45
CA GLY A 182 4.18 4.98 22.10
C GLY A 182 4.72 5.92 21.03
N VAL A 183 5.32 5.39 19.96
CA VAL A 183 5.79 6.16 18.79
C VAL A 183 5.19 5.55 17.54
N PHE A 184 4.19 6.20 16.94
CA PHE A 184 3.39 5.63 15.87
C PHE A 184 3.30 6.54 14.65
N LYS A 185 3.10 5.93 13.48
CA LYS A 185 2.92 6.64 12.24
C LYS A 185 1.44 6.97 12.01
N ALA A 186 1.13 8.24 11.75
CA ALA A 186 -0.24 8.74 11.71
C ALA A 186 -0.93 8.53 10.35
N ASP A 187 -0.18 8.51 9.25
CA ASP A 187 -0.73 8.59 7.91
C ASP A 187 -0.87 7.23 7.18
N ASP A 188 -0.60 6.11 7.88
CA ASP A 188 -0.89 4.78 7.36
C ASP A 188 -1.77 3.93 8.30
N MET A 189 -2.41 2.91 7.75
CA MET A 189 -3.31 2.03 8.49
C MET A 189 -2.56 1.19 9.52
N GLN A 190 -1.33 0.79 9.23
CA GLN A 190 -0.49 -0.01 10.13
C GLN A 190 -0.24 0.73 11.44
N GLY A 191 0.20 1.99 11.36
CA GLY A 191 0.47 2.79 12.55
C GLY A 191 -0.75 3.01 13.42
N GLN A 192 -1.89 3.27 12.82
CA GLN A 192 -3.16 3.43 13.54
C GLN A 192 -3.59 2.12 14.21
N ASN A 193 -3.43 0.98 13.55
CA ASN A 193 -3.82 -0.31 14.13
C ASN A 193 -2.85 -0.77 15.22
N ARG A 194 -1.54 -0.58 15.05
CA ARG A 194 -0.54 -0.85 16.11
C ARG A 194 -0.81 0.01 17.35
N HIS A 195 -1.17 1.29 17.16
CA HIS A 195 -1.59 2.15 18.28
C HIS A 195 -2.86 1.66 18.97
N LYS A 196 -3.88 1.21 18.22
CA LYS A 196 -5.10 0.64 18.84
C LYS A 196 -4.77 -0.58 19.69
N GLY A 197 -3.86 -1.45 19.21
CA GLY A 197 -3.37 -2.59 19.96
C GLY A 197 -2.62 -2.17 21.24
N TYR A 198 -1.76 -1.16 21.13
CA TYR A 198 -1.07 -0.55 22.27
C TYR A 198 -2.07 -0.05 23.33
N VAL A 199 -3.07 0.75 22.93
CA VAL A 199 -4.11 1.24 23.86
C VAL A 199 -4.85 0.10 24.53
N ARG A 200 -5.22 -0.93 23.77
CA ARG A 200 -5.91 -2.10 24.31
C ARG A 200 -5.08 -2.85 25.36
N ALA A 201 -3.80 -3.03 25.11
CA ALA A 201 -2.90 -3.69 26.06
C ALA A 201 -2.72 -2.86 27.35
N LEU A 202 -2.58 -1.54 27.24
CA LEU A 202 -2.54 -0.66 28.43
C LEU A 202 -3.81 -0.76 29.27
N GLN A 203 -4.99 -0.75 28.63
CA GLN A 203 -6.27 -0.88 29.30
C GLN A 203 -6.37 -2.19 30.08
N GLU A 204 -5.99 -3.33 29.48
CA GLU A 204 -6.01 -4.63 30.14
C GLU A 204 -4.99 -4.75 31.27
N ALA A 205 -3.88 -4.02 31.20
CA ALA A 205 -2.87 -3.96 32.25
C ALA A 205 -3.21 -2.91 33.34
N GLU A 206 -4.38 -2.27 33.28
CA GLU A 206 -4.79 -1.18 34.19
C GLU A 206 -3.81 0.00 34.21
N ILE A 207 -3.08 0.22 33.08
CA ILE A 207 -2.20 1.38 32.88
C ILE A 207 -3.01 2.49 32.22
N LEU A 208 -3.04 3.66 32.86
CA LEU A 208 -3.78 4.79 32.32
C LEU A 208 -3.16 5.26 30.99
N TYR A 209 -3.98 5.29 29.94
CA TYR A 209 -3.60 5.89 28.68
C TYR A 209 -3.41 7.41 28.83
N ASP A 210 -2.24 7.88 28.41
CA ASP A 210 -1.89 9.30 28.45
C ASP A 210 -1.51 9.74 27.03
N PRO A 211 -2.29 10.61 26.36
CA PRO A 211 -1.97 11.07 25.01
C PRO A 211 -0.62 11.81 24.93
N ASP A 212 -0.16 12.43 26.02
CA ASP A 212 1.14 13.13 26.05
C ASP A 212 2.32 12.15 26.02
N LYS A 213 2.07 10.86 26.22
CA LYS A 213 3.05 9.76 26.06
C LYS A 213 3.00 9.13 24.67
N VAL A 214 2.30 9.73 23.72
CA VAL A 214 2.19 9.19 22.36
C VAL A 214 2.75 10.19 21.35
N VAL A 215 3.83 9.79 20.69
CA VAL A 215 4.46 10.54 19.60
C VAL A 215 3.85 10.09 18.27
N TRP A 216 3.25 11.01 17.54
CA TRP A 216 2.74 10.78 16.21
C TRP A 216 3.64 11.43 15.16
N PHE A 217 4.13 10.65 14.21
CA PHE A 217 4.90 11.15 13.08
C PHE A 217 4.22 10.83 11.74
N HIS A 218 4.65 11.52 10.70
CA HIS A 218 4.17 11.35 9.34
C HIS A 218 5.29 10.91 8.40
N THR A 219 4.95 10.60 7.17
CA THR A 219 5.92 10.21 6.14
C THR A 219 7.03 11.24 5.96
N GLU A 220 6.68 12.53 6.05
CA GLU A 220 7.59 13.64 5.77
C GLU A 220 8.66 13.83 6.86
N ASP A 221 8.28 13.63 8.12
CA ASP A 221 9.14 13.88 9.28
C ASP A 221 9.66 12.59 9.97
N ARG A 222 9.38 11.42 9.40
CA ARG A 222 9.69 10.11 9.98
C ARG A 222 11.14 9.89 10.39
N LYS A 223 12.09 10.63 9.79
CA LYS A 223 13.52 10.51 10.09
C LYS A 223 14.00 11.44 11.19
N ILE A 224 13.18 12.42 11.56
CA ILE A 224 13.58 13.50 12.47
C ILE A 224 12.67 13.52 13.71
N HIS A 225 11.38 13.64 13.52
CA HIS A 225 10.42 13.85 14.60
C HIS A 225 10.42 12.78 15.70
N PRO A 226 10.48 11.46 15.41
CA PRO A 226 10.58 10.44 16.46
C PRO A 226 11.81 10.63 17.36
N TYR A 227 12.96 10.98 16.77
CA TYR A 227 14.18 11.23 17.49
C TYR A 227 14.08 12.48 18.37
N GLU A 228 13.65 13.62 17.82
CA GLU A 228 13.56 14.89 18.54
C GLU A 228 12.56 14.83 19.70
N ALA A 229 11.38 14.24 19.46
CA ALA A 229 10.32 14.12 20.46
C ALA A 229 10.76 13.24 21.63
N ILE A 230 11.38 12.09 21.38
CA ILE A 230 11.87 11.20 22.44
C ILE A 230 13.02 11.86 23.20
N ARG A 231 13.92 12.55 22.52
CA ARG A 231 15.01 13.28 23.16
C ARG A 231 14.49 14.36 24.11
N GLU A 232 13.49 15.13 23.68
CA GLU A 232 12.86 16.15 24.52
C GLU A 232 12.16 15.53 25.74
N MET A 233 11.42 14.44 25.55
CA MET A 233 10.77 13.71 26.63
C MET A 233 11.79 13.19 27.66
N ALA A 234 12.87 12.60 27.21
CA ALA A 234 13.92 12.05 28.08
C ALA A 234 14.66 13.14 28.85
N GLY A 235 14.93 14.30 28.22
CA GLY A 235 15.70 15.39 28.80
C GLY A 235 14.97 16.23 29.85
N LYS A 236 13.69 16.51 29.66
CA LYS A 236 12.96 17.52 30.47
C LYS A 236 11.73 17.00 31.22
N THR A 237 10.93 16.18 30.60
CA THR A 237 9.55 15.92 31.06
C THR A 237 9.39 14.56 31.72
N LEU A 238 10.12 13.55 31.29
CA LEU A 238 9.90 12.16 31.66
C LEU A 238 11.15 11.45 32.19
N ARG A 239 12.21 12.19 32.56
CA ARG A 239 13.42 11.58 33.17
C ARG A 239 13.01 10.85 34.45
N GLY A 240 13.14 9.51 34.44
CA GLY A 240 12.67 8.63 35.53
C GLY A 240 11.17 8.32 35.50
N ARG A 241 10.40 8.77 34.47
CA ARG A 241 8.97 8.45 34.30
C ARG A 241 8.69 7.58 33.08
N MET A 242 9.63 7.45 32.14
CA MET A 242 9.52 6.55 30.99
C MET A 242 10.36 5.32 31.30
N ASP A 243 9.76 4.13 31.27
CA ASP A 243 10.44 2.86 31.50
C ASP A 243 10.43 1.93 30.29
N ALA A 244 9.59 2.23 29.28
CA ALA A 244 9.59 1.52 28.01
C ALA A 244 9.09 2.39 26.86
N VAL A 245 9.50 2.04 25.63
CA VAL A 245 9.00 2.65 24.38
C VAL A 245 8.58 1.58 23.40
N VAL A 246 7.34 1.68 22.91
CA VAL A 246 6.79 0.88 21.82
C VAL A 246 6.93 1.68 20.52
N CYS A 247 7.74 1.19 19.60
CA CYS A 247 7.98 1.87 18.34
C CYS A 247 7.15 1.27 17.19
N TYR A 248 6.77 2.13 16.25
CA TYR A 248 6.06 1.76 15.04
C TYR A 248 6.78 0.61 14.29
N ASN A 249 8.10 0.71 14.14
CA ASN A 249 8.92 -0.32 13.52
C ASN A 249 10.38 -0.22 13.99
N ASP A 250 11.24 -1.13 13.53
CA ASP A 250 12.66 -1.17 13.92
C ASP A 250 13.46 0.05 13.47
N GLN A 251 13.13 0.66 12.32
CA GLN A 251 13.77 1.91 11.91
C GLN A 251 13.46 3.04 12.90
N THR A 252 12.22 3.11 13.38
CA THR A 252 11.82 4.06 14.42
C THR A 252 12.50 3.73 15.74
N ALA A 253 12.62 2.44 16.10
CA ALA A 253 13.30 2.00 17.31
C ALA A 253 14.78 2.43 17.33
N GLN A 254 15.48 2.34 16.18
CA GLN A 254 16.86 2.82 16.07
C GLN A 254 17.00 4.33 16.34
N LEU A 255 16.06 5.15 15.87
CA LEU A 255 16.04 6.59 16.16
C LEU A 255 15.79 6.86 17.63
N VAL A 256 14.87 6.11 18.25
CA VAL A 256 14.54 6.19 19.68
C VAL A 256 15.73 5.78 20.54
N ILE A 257 16.37 4.65 20.23
CA ILE A 257 17.58 4.17 20.93
C ILE A 257 18.67 5.24 20.92
N ARG A 258 18.94 5.80 19.75
CA ARG A 258 19.91 6.87 19.60
C ARG A 258 19.56 8.10 20.45
N ALA A 259 18.32 8.55 20.44
CA ALA A 259 17.86 9.69 21.24
C ALA A 259 18.05 9.45 22.74
N LEU A 260 17.68 8.26 23.24
CA LEU A 260 17.83 7.90 24.65
C LEU A 260 19.28 7.80 25.07
N GLN A 261 20.14 7.20 24.23
CA GLN A 261 21.59 7.09 24.51
C GLN A 261 22.28 8.46 24.58
N GLU A 262 21.92 9.41 23.72
CA GLU A 262 22.47 10.79 23.77
C GLU A 262 22.03 11.55 25.02
N GLU A 263 20.91 11.18 25.65
CA GLU A 263 20.48 11.71 26.96
C GLU A 263 21.05 10.91 28.14
N GLY A 264 21.94 9.94 27.86
CA GLY A 264 22.66 9.18 28.88
C GLY A 264 21.89 8.04 29.52
N LEU A 265 20.81 7.58 28.86
CA LEU A 265 20.00 6.44 29.30
C LEU A 265 20.53 5.14 28.70
N ARG A 266 20.57 4.08 29.51
CA ARG A 266 20.99 2.74 29.10
C ARG A 266 19.80 1.94 28.65
N ILE A 267 19.96 1.14 27.60
CA ILE A 267 18.95 0.28 27.01
C ILE A 267 19.46 -1.15 27.07
N PRO A 268 18.74 -2.09 27.70
CA PRO A 268 17.39 -1.94 28.27
C PRO A 268 17.34 -1.52 29.75
N GLU A 269 18.46 -1.28 30.45
CA GLU A 269 18.54 -1.17 31.90
C GLU A 269 17.72 0.00 32.47
N ASP A 270 17.70 1.15 31.79
CA ASP A 270 16.96 2.33 32.24
C ASP A 270 15.64 2.47 31.49
N VAL A 271 15.59 2.08 30.19
CA VAL A 271 14.42 2.13 29.32
C VAL A 271 14.45 0.95 28.34
N SER A 272 13.40 0.14 28.32
CA SER A 272 13.22 -0.90 27.31
C SER A 272 12.67 -0.31 26.01
N VAL A 273 13.21 -0.73 24.86
CA VAL A 273 12.75 -0.29 23.55
C VAL A 273 12.32 -1.49 22.72
N THR A 274 11.15 -1.41 22.13
CA THR A 274 10.63 -2.46 21.23
C THR A 274 10.40 -1.91 19.85
N GLY A 275 10.65 -2.74 18.84
CA GLY A 275 10.35 -2.48 17.44
C GLY A 275 9.27 -3.39 16.90
N TYR A 276 9.16 -3.46 15.57
CA TYR A 276 8.23 -4.27 14.80
C TYR A 276 8.87 -4.57 13.43
N ASP A 277 8.65 -5.81 12.89
CA ASP A 277 9.12 -6.39 11.60
C ASP A 277 10.40 -7.24 11.69
#